data_8141634a948bc202045994a1f764f67f
#
_entry.id   8141634a948bc202045994a1f764f67f
#
_cell.length_a   1.000
_cell.length_b   1.000
_cell.length_c   1.000
_cell.angle_alpha   90.00
_cell.angle_beta   90.00
_cell.angle_gamma   90.00
#
_symmetry.space_group_name_H-M   'P 1'
#
loop_
_entity.id
_entity.type
_entity.pdbx_description
1 polymer ?
#
loop_
_entity_poly.entity_id
_entity_poly.type
_entity_poly.pdbx_seq_one_letter_code
_entity_poly.pdbx_strand_id
1 'polypeptide(L)'
;MTARIKKLLAVVLSMTMIFSVMGLGLVSEPQTAEINVKNALSSAAGSVSDTGDTLYPTIILPGINHSPSYLCDEDGNRVKDSSGNDIGGGLLIIDSSTLVMRIVKKLLFPLLAAIVLKADIGLGDAVYDTVCDLFYVQKVNDDGTPANNLVCDSFDGPLSSFSEDDNSWFYRMLPMQEVVSSIEDTYGVADGEDYIYLYTFPLIGDPMEAGRGLVDYIENVKKQHNCDKVNLVTVSLGGTVLDAYCQTVADSYNGDFSNINKIINIVSCLNGTEIIGDFYGRNWNLDDTFLYHDYIPAVMEANGSDRAIGHLINIALRILPKSCLYSVLTAAMDGILDTILINDAQMWSMVPSDRYEELADRYLSDEAHAELKAKTDEFQTARVNLVQNLTEAKSQGVGVYTLSGYGLTYLDGTYNFFGIVASTAKTNSDAVIPVTSTSIGATVAKAGKSLGYENEYTSPDGSVDASTCFSPDTTWFFTNQHHEIGYNDVAIRLCANLLVGNVKDINSDEAFPQWLVARNTKQLKRWVFPDAELVMANADGKYTDEQIAEVKAAYDEAKAVYNDTVSGQEVVDSVTENLRAALVNVGAYEASSSSGQSWIERAFYKFVTWLDGVIMDTVGGRGYFDKIIFWN
;
A
#
# COMPACT_ATOMS: atom_id res chain seq x y z
N MET A 1 22.64 36.97 10.44
CA MET A 1 21.79 35.92 10.99
C MET A 1 22.69 34.97 11.78
N THR A 2 22.56 34.90 13.09
CA THR A 2 23.49 34.16 13.98
C THR A 2 23.35 32.63 13.71
N ALA A 3 24.45 31.87 13.95
CA ALA A 3 24.46 30.41 13.75
C ALA A 3 23.31 29.71 14.51
N ARG A 4 22.82 30.27 15.61
CA ARG A 4 21.66 29.80 16.37
C ARG A 4 20.36 29.93 15.59
N ILE A 5 20.14 31.00 14.83
CA ILE A 5 18.92 31.20 14.01
C ILE A 5 18.93 30.27 12.81
N LYS A 6 20.09 29.98 12.21
CA LYS A 6 20.20 28.98 11.13
C LYS A 6 19.91 27.55 11.61
N LYS A 7 20.40 27.18 12.80
CA LYS A 7 20.10 25.87 13.43
C LYS A 7 18.61 25.76 13.77
N LEU A 8 18.02 26.84 14.25
CA LEU A 8 16.60 26.89 14.57
C LEU A 8 15.71 26.79 13.35
N LEU A 9 16.08 27.50 12.26
CA LEU A 9 15.37 27.39 10.98
C LEU A 9 15.45 25.96 10.42
N ALA A 10 16.59 25.28 10.59
CA ALA A 10 16.75 23.88 10.20
C ALA A 10 15.84 22.95 11.01
N VAL A 11 15.70 23.16 12.33
CA VAL A 11 14.79 22.37 13.18
C VAL A 11 13.32 22.63 12.82
N VAL A 12 12.93 23.88 12.56
CA VAL A 12 11.57 24.23 12.12
C VAL A 12 11.28 23.62 10.75
N LEU A 13 12.21 23.73 9.79
CA LEU A 13 12.10 23.07 8.49
C LEU A 13 12.03 21.55 8.63
N SER A 14 12.76 20.97 9.57
CA SER A 14 12.76 19.53 9.85
C SER A 14 11.42 19.06 10.41
N MET A 15 10.84 19.80 11.35
CA MET A 15 9.49 19.52 11.86
C MET A 15 8.43 19.75 10.79
N THR A 16 8.56 20.80 9.99
CA THR A 16 7.68 21.04 8.82
C THR A 16 7.76 19.86 7.85
N MET A 17 8.97 19.32 7.60
CA MET A 17 9.16 18.13 6.79
C MET A 17 8.55 16.89 7.46
N ILE A 18 8.71 16.65 8.75
CA ILE A 18 8.08 15.53 9.45
C ILE A 18 6.57 15.60 9.32
N PHE A 19 5.96 16.77 9.48
CA PHE A 19 4.52 16.94 9.27
C PHE A 19 4.10 16.83 7.79
N SER A 20 4.90 17.35 6.87
CA SER A 20 4.71 17.15 5.43
C SER A 20 4.84 15.68 5.05
N VAL A 21 5.72 14.95 5.73
CA VAL A 21 6.04 13.54 5.53
C VAL A 21 4.95 12.64 6.08
N MET A 22 4.36 12.94 7.23
CA MET A 22 3.18 12.25 7.73
C MET A 22 1.98 12.45 6.78
N GLY A 23 1.95 13.57 6.02
CA GLY A 23 0.92 13.88 5.03
C GLY A 23 1.29 13.53 3.58
N LEU A 24 2.57 13.49 3.20
CA LEU A 24 3.03 13.32 1.82
C LEU A 24 3.70 11.96 1.55
N GLY A 25 4.01 11.17 2.59
CA GLY A 25 4.64 9.85 2.44
C GLY A 25 3.80 8.82 1.69
N LEU A 26 2.57 9.18 1.35
CA LEU A 26 1.64 8.38 0.58
C LEU A 26 1.37 8.94 -0.82
N VAL A 27 2.03 10.04 -1.22
CA VAL A 27 1.81 10.66 -2.54
C VAL A 27 3.13 11.14 -3.13
N SER A 28 3.46 10.58 -4.24
CA SER A 28 4.34 10.97 -5.33
C SER A 28 5.58 10.10 -5.54
N GLU A 29 5.42 9.20 -6.50
CA GLU A 29 6.57 8.87 -7.35
C GLU A 29 6.92 10.13 -8.19
N PRO A 30 8.21 10.41 -8.46
CA PRO A 30 8.59 11.50 -9.34
C PRO A 30 7.98 11.27 -10.72
N GLN A 31 7.38 12.32 -11.28
CA GLN A 31 6.91 12.33 -12.67
C GLN A 31 8.11 12.06 -13.59
N THR A 32 8.17 10.86 -14.14
CA THR A 32 9.04 10.55 -15.27
C THR A 32 8.18 10.47 -16.53
N ALA A 33 8.67 11.11 -17.59
CA ALA A 33 8.03 11.35 -18.86
C ALA A 33 7.23 10.16 -19.40
N GLU A 34 6.03 10.47 -19.90
CA GLU A 34 5.14 9.56 -20.61
C GLU A 34 5.79 8.99 -21.85
N ILE A 35 5.75 7.66 -21.99
CA ILE A 35 5.95 6.98 -23.26
C ILE A 35 4.69 6.18 -23.56
N ASN A 36 4.09 6.52 -24.69
CA ASN A 36 2.89 5.91 -25.27
C ASN A 36 3.10 4.40 -25.49
N VAL A 37 2.47 3.53 -24.68
CA VAL A 37 2.67 2.08 -24.69
C VAL A 37 1.65 1.36 -25.59
N LYS A 38 0.86 2.07 -26.37
CA LYS A 38 -0.25 1.48 -27.16
C LYS A 38 0.15 0.56 -28.33
N ASN A 39 1.43 0.31 -28.65
CA ASN A 39 1.79 -0.39 -29.91
C ASN A 39 2.87 -1.48 -29.82
N ALA A 40 3.14 -2.11 -28.68
CA ALA A 40 4.24 -3.08 -28.59
C ALA A 40 3.89 -4.47 -28.02
N LEU A 41 2.63 -4.85 -27.96
CA LEU A 41 2.25 -6.18 -27.46
C LEU A 41 1.46 -6.97 -28.52
N SER A 42 2.11 -7.33 -29.62
CA SER A 42 1.62 -8.40 -30.49
C SER A 42 2.68 -9.48 -30.66
N SER A 43 2.28 -10.70 -30.28
CA SER A 43 2.89 -11.99 -30.61
C SER A 43 3.81 -12.66 -29.58
N ALA A 44 3.17 -13.44 -28.72
CA ALA A 44 3.66 -14.80 -28.44
C ALA A 44 2.43 -15.73 -28.48
N ALA A 45 2.17 -16.30 -29.65
CA ALA A 45 1.12 -17.30 -29.81
C ALA A 45 1.55 -18.59 -29.10
N GLY A 46 1.10 -18.76 -27.86
CA GLY A 46 1.00 -20.06 -27.20
C GLY A 46 -0.33 -20.69 -27.57
N SER A 47 -0.35 -21.98 -27.85
CA SER A 47 -1.51 -22.75 -28.24
C SER A 47 -2.70 -22.54 -27.29
N VAL A 48 -3.80 -22.04 -27.82
CA VAL A 48 -5.09 -21.90 -27.11
C VAL A 48 -5.54 -23.29 -26.66
N SER A 49 -5.57 -23.54 -25.35
CA SER A 49 -6.31 -24.63 -24.78
C SER A 49 -7.76 -24.17 -24.60
N ASP A 50 -8.68 -24.80 -25.26
CA ASP A 50 -10.13 -24.60 -25.09
C ASP A 50 -10.51 -25.08 -23.67
N THR A 51 -10.48 -24.17 -22.68
CA THR A 51 -10.77 -24.49 -21.28
C THR A 51 -12.25 -24.77 -21.04
N GLY A 52 -13.09 -24.44 -21.97
CA GLY A 52 -14.55 -24.57 -21.83
C GLY A 52 -15.20 -23.64 -20.82
N ASP A 53 -14.43 -22.76 -20.18
CA ASP A 53 -14.91 -21.77 -19.22
C ASP A 53 -15.56 -20.58 -19.96
N THR A 54 -16.62 -20.04 -19.38
CA THR A 54 -17.29 -18.83 -19.89
C THR A 54 -16.55 -17.59 -19.45
N LEU A 55 -16.36 -16.62 -20.36
CA LEU A 55 -15.82 -15.31 -20.02
C LEU A 55 -16.85 -14.50 -19.23
N TYR A 56 -16.50 -14.14 -18.01
CA TYR A 56 -17.28 -13.24 -17.17
C TYR A 56 -16.48 -11.95 -16.89
N PRO A 57 -17.16 -10.78 -16.83
CA PRO A 57 -16.50 -9.53 -16.43
C PRO A 57 -15.95 -9.62 -15.01
N THR A 58 -14.85 -8.93 -14.78
CA THR A 58 -14.14 -8.89 -13.49
C THR A 58 -14.27 -7.52 -12.87
N ILE A 59 -14.77 -7.47 -11.64
CA ILE A 59 -14.88 -6.24 -10.83
C ILE A 59 -13.77 -6.24 -9.81
N ILE A 60 -12.95 -5.19 -9.81
CA ILE A 60 -11.85 -4.99 -8.86
C ILE A 60 -12.35 -4.13 -7.71
N LEU A 61 -12.21 -4.62 -6.47
CA LEU A 61 -12.39 -3.89 -5.22
C LEU A 61 -11.02 -3.44 -4.74
N PRO A 62 -10.66 -2.15 -4.87
CA PRO A 62 -9.28 -1.71 -4.73
C PRO A 62 -8.84 -1.52 -3.28
N GLY A 63 -7.53 -1.29 -3.09
CA GLY A 63 -6.93 -0.93 -1.81
C GLY A 63 -7.18 0.53 -1.41
N ILE A 64 -6.69 0.87 -0.23
CA ILE A 64 -6.96 2.15 0.48
C ILE A 64 -6.67 3.42 -0.35
N ASN A 65 -5.70 3.36 -1.27
CA ASN A 65 -5.24 4.54 -2.03
C ASN A 65 -5.79 4.59 -3.48
N HIS A 66 -6.76 3.74 -3.81
CA HIS A 66 -7.23 3.56 -5.19
C HIS A 66 -8.69 4.01 -5.40
N SER A 67 -9.23 4.77 -4.44
CA SER A 67 -10.57 5.36 -4.50
C SER A 67 -10.44 6.88 -4.29
N PRO A 68 -10.07 7.63 -5.35
CA PRO A 68 -9.77 9.04 -5.21
C PRO A 68 -11.01 9.82 -4.77
N SER A 69 -10.87 10.61 -3.71
CA SER A 69 -11.93 11.45 -3.17
C SER A 69 -11.51 12.91 -3.20
N TYR A 70 -12.43 13.80 -3.51
CA TYR A 70 -12.19 15.23 -3.66
C TYR A 70 -13.16 16.05 -2.82
N LEU A 71 -12.66 17.16 -2.28
CA LEU A 71 -13.49 18.17 -1.66
C LEU A 71 -14.32 18.87 -2.74
N CYS A 72 -15.65 18.87 -2.59
CA CYS A 72 -16.58 19.51 -3.51
C CYS A 72 -17.37 20.64 -2.82
N ASP A 73 -17.82 21.63 -3.61
CA ASP A 73 -18.75 22.66 -3.16
C ASP A 73 -20.21 22.13 -3.12
N GLU A 74 -21.15 23.00 -2.76
CA GLU A 74 -22.59 22.66 -2.70
C GLU A 74 -23.18 22.29 -4.08
N ASP A 75 -22.55 22.71 -5.16
CA ASP A 75 -22.96 22.43 -6.55
C ASP A 75 -22.27 21.16 -7.10
N GLY A 76 -21.40 20.50 -6.31
CA GLY A 76 -20.69 19.29 -6.68
C GLY A 76 -19.41 19.54 -7.49
N ASN A 77 -18.95 20.78 -7.63
CA ASN A 77 -17.69 21.07 -8.33
C ASN A 77 -16.51 20.87 -7.37
N ARG A 78 -15.39 20.36 -7.89
CA ARG A 78 -14.16 20.18 -7.10
C ARG A 78 -13.61 21.52 -6.64
N VAL A 79 -13.33 21.64 -5.36
CA VAL A 79 -12.69 22.82 -4.75
C VAL A 79 -11.20 22.83 -5.09
N LYS A 80 -10.69 24.00 -5.48
CA LYS A 80 -9.28 24.16 -5.85
C LYS A 80 -8.50 24.90 -4.76
N ASP A 81 -7.24 24.50 -4.62
CA ASP A 81 -6.28 25.21 -3.77
C ASP A 81 -5.87 26.57 -4.41
N SER A 82 -5.04 27.35 -3.71
CA SER A 82 -4.55 28.65 -4.21
C SER A 82 -3.64 28.53 -5.45
N SER A 83 -3.17 27.33 -5.78
CA SER A 83 -2.36 27.03 -6.96
C SER A 83 -3.21 26.56 -8.15
N GLY A 84 -4.52 26.34 -7.92
CA GLY A 84 -5.47 25.89 -8.93
C GLY A 84 -5.59 24.38 -9.05
N ASN A 85 -4.97 23.59 -8.14
CA ASN A 85 -5.11 22.14 -8.10
C ASN A 85 -6.36 21.74 -7.31
N ASP A 86 -6.98 20.61 -7.68
CA ASP A 86 -8.09 20.05 -6.94
C ASP A 86 -7.62 19.58 -5.54
N ILE A 87 -8.44 19.85 -4.51
CA ILE A 87 -8.14 19.39 -3.15
C ILE A 87 -8.69 17.97 -3.01
N GLY A 88 -7.80 16.98 -3.13
CA GLY A 88 -8.19 15.57 -3.07
C GLY A 88 -7.26 14.64 -3.82
N GLY A 89 -7.77 13.46 -4.16
CA GLY A 89 -7.10 12.46 -5.01
C GLY A 89 -6.14 11.53 -4.30
N GLY A 90 -5.78 11.79 -3.04
CA GLY A 90 -4.85 10.96 -2.25
C GLY A 90 -5.47 10.41 -0.97
N LEU A 91 -4.74 9.51 -0.30
CA LEU A 91 -5.14 8.95 1.00
C LEU A 91 -5.29 10.04 2.06
N LEU A 92 -4.34 10.96 2.12
CA LEU A 92 -4.38 12.11 3.01
C LEU A 92 -4.61 13.38 2.20
N ILE A 93 -5.75 14.02 2.43
CA ILE A 93 -6.18 15.20 1.71
C ILE A 93 -5.76 16.45 2.48
N ILE A 94 -4.73 17.12 1.99
CA ILE A 94 -4.15 18.31 2.62
C ILE A 94 -4.22 19.49 1.66
N ASP A 95 -4.76 20.62 2.13
CA ASP A 95 -4.59 21.91 1.42
C ASP A 95 -3.15 22.39 1.59
N SER A 96 -2.29 22.01 0.63
CA SER A 96 -0.86 22.30 0.66
C SER A 96 -0.53 23.79 0.49
N SER A 97 -1.44 24.57 -0.05
CA SER A 97 -1.20 25.99 -0.43
C SER A 97 -0.89 26.90 0.76
N THR A 98 -1.41 26.59 1.94
CA THR A 98 -1.21 27.37 3.17
C THR A 98 -0.42 26.64 4.24
N LEU A 99 -0.07 25.37 3.99
CA LEU A 99 0.52 24.43 4.94
C LEU A 99 1.76 24.98 5.64
N VAL A 100 2.79 25.36 4.90
CA VAL A 100 4.06 25.82 5.46
C VAL A 100 3.87 27.04 6.35
N MET A 101 3.03 27.98 5.94
CA MET A 101 2.77 29.21 6.71
C MET A 101 1.96 28.93 7.98
N ARG A 102 1.01 28.00 7.95
CA ARG A 102 0.25 27.57 9.15
C ARG A 102 1.15 26.91 10.17
N ILE A 103 1.98 25.94 9.74
CA ILE A 103 2.95 25.24 10.60
C ILE A 103 3.91 26.24 11.25
N VAL A 104 4.53 27.11 10.45
CA VAL A 104 5.50 28.09 10.98
C VAL A 104 4.83 29.03 11.99
N LYS A 105 3.64 29.53 11.72
CA LYS A 105 2.93 30.43 12.64
C LYS A 105 2.56 29.77 13.96
N LYS A 106 2.09 28.53 13.95
CA LYS A 106 1.65 27.81 15.14
C LYS A 106 2.80 27.24 15.95
N LEU A 107 3.82 26.65 15.29
CA LEU A 107 4.86 25.87 15.96
C LEU A 107 6.13 26.67 16.30
N LEU A 108 6.43 27.78 15.61
CA LEU A 108 7.71 28.48 15.80
C LEU A 108 7.95 28.94 17.25
N PHE A 109 6.97 29.56 17.87
CA PHE A 109 7.13 30.09 19.24
C PHE A 109 7.15 28.98 20.31
N PRO A 110 6.21 28.00 20.32
CA PRO A 110 6.26 26.87 21.24
C PRO A 110 7.56 26.05 21.11
N LEU A 111 8.05 25.85 19.89
CA LEU A 111 9.31 25.14 19.64
C LEU A 111 10.52 25.91 20.22
N LEU A 112 10.57 27.23 20.03
CA LEU A 112 11.60 28.07 20.60
C LEU A 112 11.58 28.01 22.13
N ALA A 113 10.39 28.08 22.71
CA ALA A 113 10.19 28.01 24.16
C ALA A 113 10.64 26.63 24.68
N ALA A 114 10.28 25.54 24.02
CA ALA A 114 10.69 24.19 24.40
C ALA A 114 12.22 24.00 24.40
N ILE A 115 12.91 24.54 23.40
CA ILE A 115 14.37 24.47 23.30
C ILE A 115 15.05 25.30 24.42
N VAL A 116 14.54 26.49 24.71
CA VAL A 116 15.15 27.40 25.68
C VAL A 116 14.87 26.97 27.12
N LEU A 117 13.61 26.60 27.39
CA LEU A 117 13.13 26.25 28.73
C LEU A 117 13.28 24.77 29.07
N LYS A 118 13.63 23.94 28.07
CA LYS A 118 13.82 22.48 28.18
C LYS A 118 12.58 21.76 28.72
N ALA A 119 11.42 22.30 28.41
CA ALA A 119 10.12 21.76 28.81
C ALA A 119 9.11 22.01 27.71
N ASP A 120 8.14 21.10 27.61
CA ASP A 120 6.96 21.35 26.78
C ASP A 120 6.10 22.41 27.44
N ILE A 121 5.99 23.57 26.80
CA ILE A 121 5.11 24.67 27.20
C ILE A 121 4.16 24.93 26.04
N GLY A 122 3.24 23.98 25.83
CA GLY A 122 2.24 24.05 24.78
C GLY A 122 2.75 23.68 23.37
N LEU A 123 3.93 23.02 23.26
CA LEU A 123 4.39 22.52 21.96
C LEU A 123 3.55 21.34 21.51
N GLY A 124 3.24 20.40 22.41
CA GLY A 124 2.34 19.28 22.14
C GLY A 124 0.96 19.78 21.70
N ASP A 125 0.33 20.68 22.46
CA ASP A 125 -0.96 21.25 22.10
C ASP A 125 -0.94 21.94 20.73
N ALA A 126 0.11 22.73 20.44
CA ALA A 126 0.25 23.38 19.15
C ALA A 126 0.44 22.39 17.98
N VAL A 127 1.08 21.24 18.23
CA VAL A 127 1.21 20.15 17.25
C VAL A 127 -0.14 19.48 17.03
N TYR A 128 -0.85 19.10 18.08
CA TYR A 128 -2.18 18.53 18.00
C TYR A 128 -3.12 19.42 17.17
N ASP A 129 -3.25 20.70 17.53
CA ASP A 129 -4.07 21.67 16.81
C ASP A 129 -3.64 21.83 15.34
N THR A 130 -2.34 21.72 15.07
CA THR A 130 -1.82 21.81 13.70
C THR A 130 -2.23 20.59 12.88
N VAL A 131 -2.14 19.40 13.46
CA VAL A 131 -2.54 18.15 12.80
C VAL A 131 -4.05 18.13 12.53
N CYS A 132 -4.87 18.51 13.52
CA CYS A 132 -6.32 18.64 13.31
C CYS A 132 -6.66 19.62 12.19
N ASP A 133 -5.97 20.76 12.11
CA ASP A 133 -6.16 21.73 11.02
C ASP A 133 -5.68 21.20 9.65
N LEU A 134 -4.63 20.38 9.63
CA LEU A 134 -4.12 19.81 8.37
C LEU A 134 -5.13 18.86 7.73
N PHE A 135 -5.74 18.05 8.57
CA PHE A 135 -6.68 17.01 8.13
C PHE A 135 -8.15 17.44 8.22
N TYR A 136 -8.42 18.76 8.35
CA TYR A 136 -9.79 19.27 8.47
C TYR A 136 -10.71 18.81 7.33
N VAL A 137 -10.16 18.63 6.12
CA VAL A 137 -10.92 18.17 4.95
C VAL A 137 -11.52 16.79 5.19
N GLN A 138 -10.76 15.91 5.84
CA GLN A 138 -11.14 14.52 6.15
C GLN A 138 -11.79 14.38 7.54
N LYS A 139 -12.12 15.46 8.19
CA LYS A 139 -12.78 15.40 9.51
C LYS A 139 -14.12 14.68 9.41
N VAL A 140 -14.36 13.80 10.39
CA VAL A 140 -15.60 13.02 10.53
C VAL A 140 -16.34 13.47 11.80
N ASN A 141 -17.65 13.54 11.74
CA ASN A 141 -18.53 13.83 12.88
C ASN A 141 -18.70 12.59 13.77
N ASP A 142 -19.17 12.79 14.99
CA ASP A 142 -19.33 11.71 15.98
C ASP A 142 -20.33 10.62 15.53
N ASP A 143 -21.23 10.93 14.61
CA ASP A 143 -22.20 9.99 14.01
C ASP A 143 -21.61 9.17 12.83
N GLY A 144 -20.34 9.41 12.50
CA GLY A 144 -19.64 8.75 11.37
C GLY A 144 -19.88 9.39 10.01
N THR A 145 -20.51 10.58 9.96
CA THR A 145 -20.68 11.31 8.69
C THR A 145 -19.51 12.22 8.40
N PRO A 146 -19.06 12.35 7.12
CA PRO A 146 -18.04 13.33 6.76
C PRO A 146 -18.47 14.75 7.16
N ALA A 147 -17.58 15.53 7.79
CA ALA A 147 -17.85 16.92 8.14
C ALA A 147 -17.80 17.87 6.93
N ASN A 148 -17.22 17.42 5.83
CA ASN A 148 -17.08 18.16 4.58
C ASN A 148 -17.65 17.34 3.42
N ASN A 149 -18.02 18.00 2.33
CA ASN A 149 -18.55 17.33 1.15
C ASN A 149 -17.41 16.66 0.36
N LEU A 150 -17.00 15.47 0.81
CA LEU A 150 -16.04 14.61 0.13
C LEU A 150 -16.77 13.69 -0.85
N VAL A 151 -16.44 13.78 -2.12
CA VAL A 151 -17.03 12.95 -3.17
C VAL A 151 -15.94 12.01 -3.72
N CYS A 152 -16.21 10.71 -3.64
CA CYS A 152 -15.39 9.67 -4.26
C CYS A 152 -15.71 9.58 -5.75
N ASP A 153 -14.70 9.56 -6.60
CA ASP A 153 -14.90 9.33 -8.03
C ASP A 153 -15.46 7.92 -8.25
N SER A 154 -16.46 7.81 -9.13
CA SER A 154 -17.06 6.54 -9.55
C SER A 154 -16.73 6.24 -11.01
N PHE A 155 -16.57 4.96 -11.32
CA PHE A 155 -16.28 4.46 -12.66
C PHE A 155 -17.39 3.47 -13.07
N ASP A 156 -18.38 3.96 -13.81
CA ASP A 156 -19.58 3.18 -14.16
C ASP A 156 -19.40 2.28 -15.39
N GLY A 157 -18.29 2.37 -16.08
CA GLY A 157 -17.97 1.62 -17.30
C GLY A 157 -16.74 0.71 -17.14
N PRO A 158 -16.46 -0.10 -18.19
CA PRO A 158 -15.25 -0.90 -18.25
C PRO A 158 -13.99 -0.04 -18.40
N LEU A 159 -12.82 -0.63 -18.11
CA LEU A 159 -11.54 0.03 -18.20
C LEU A 159 -11.26 0.64 -19.58
N SER A 160 -11.74 0.03 -20.65
CA SER A 160 -11.67 0.56 -22.03
C SER A 160 -12.41 1.90 -22.21
N SER A 161 -13.33 2.24 -21.31
CA SER A 161 -14.07 3.50 -21.33
C SER A 161 -13.39 4.62 -20.54
N PHE A 162 -12.31 4.32 -19.83
CA PHE A 162 -11.57 5.32 -19.03
C PHE A 162 -10.91 6.34 -19.95
N SER A 163 -10.78 7.57 -19.46
CA SER A 163 -9.93 8.56 -20.10
C SER A 163 -8.47 8.08 -20.15
N GLU A 164 -7.65 8.66 -21.02
CA GLU A 164 -6.24 8.29 -21.14
C GLU A 164 -5.48 8.52 -19.81
N ASP A 165 -5.84 9.58 -19.07
CA ASP A 165 -5.27 9.90 -17.76
C ASP A 165 -5.73 8.89 -16.69
N ASP A 166 -7.02 8.52 -16.64
CA ASP A 166 -7.56 7.56 -15.68
C ASP A 166 -7.03 6.14 -15.94
N ASN A 167 -6.92 5.74 -17.21
CA ASN A 167 -6.34 4.46 -17.60
C ASN A 167 -4.86 4.38 -17.18
N SER A 168 -4.09 5.45 -17.44
CA SER A 168 -2.70 5.56 -17.00
C SER A 168 -2.59 5.52 -15.47
N TRP A 169 -3.48 6.19 -14.75
CA TRP A 169 -3.55 6.14 -13.29
C TRP A 169 -3.86 4.72 -12.80
N PHE A 170 -4.89 4.05 -13.37
CA PHE A 170 -5.27 2.70 -13.00
C PHE A 170 -4.10 1.72 -13.08
N TYR A 171 -3.38 1.68 -14.21
CA TYR A 171 -2.26 0.75 -14.39
C TYR A 171 -1.02 1.08 -13.55
N ARG A 172 -0.86 2.33 -13.12
CA ARG A 172 0.19 2.67 -12.14
C ARG A 172 -0.12 2.09 -10.76
N MET A 173 -1.39 2.11 -10.38
CA MET A 173 -1.86 1.68 -9.07
C MET A 173 -2.08 0.17 -9.01
N LEU A 174 -2.65 -0.39 -10.06
CA LEU A 174 -3.00 -1.81 -10.19
C LEU A 174 -2.45 -2.35 -11.53
N PRO A 175 -1.23 -2.89 -11.57
CA PRO A 175 -0.59 -3.33 -12.82
C PRO A 175 -1.20 -4.64 -13.37
N MET A 176 -2.46 -4.60 -13.80
CA MET A 176 -3.29 -5.72 -14.25
C MET A 176 -3.17 -6.03 -15.76
N GLN A 177 -2.13 -5.55 -16.45
CA GLN A 177 -1.95 -5.78 -17.89
C GLN A 177 -1.93 -7.27 -18.26
N GLU A 178 -1.37 -8.11 -17.39
CA GLU A 178 -1.36 -9.57 -17.61
C GLU A 178 -2.76 -10.18 -17.57
N VAL A 179 -3.66 -9.61 -16.76
CA VAL A 179 -5.07 -10.04 -16.70
C VAL A 179 -5.76 -9.72 -18.02
N VAL A 180 -5.59 -8.49 -18.51
CA VAL A 180 -6.14 -8.04 -19.80
C VAL A 180 -5.65 -8.94 -20.93
N SER A 181 -4.33 -9.12 -21.07
CA SER A 181 -3.75 -9.98 -22.12
C SER A 181 -4.20 -11.43 -22.00
N SER A 182 -4.34 -11.98 -20.79
CA SER A 182 -4.82 -13.36 -20.62
C SER A 182 -6.28 -13.53 -21.02
N ILE A 183 -7.11 -12.52 -20.84
CA ILE A 183 -8.50 -12.51 -21.32
C ILE A 183 -8.52 -12.51 -22.87
N GLU A 184 -7.74 -11.62 -23.49
CA GLU A 184 -7.62 -11.53 -24.95
C GLU A 184 -7.16 -12.85 -25.56
N ASP A 185 -6.07 -13.41 -25.04
CA ASP A 185 -5.46 -14.65 -25.55
C ASP A 185 -6.37 -15.86 -25.35
N THR A 186 -7.04 -15.98 -24.20
CA THR A 186 -7.86 -17.15 -23.86
C THR A 186 -9.18 -17.17 -24.59
N TYR A 187 -9.83 -16.01 -24.71
CA TYR A 187 -11.19 -15.92 -25.24
C TYR A 187 -11.26 -15.32 -26.66
N GLY A 188 -10.13 -14.87 -27.20
CA GLY A 188 -10.06 -14.28 -28.54
C GLY A 188 -10.86 -12.98 -28.69
N VAL A 189 -11.04 -12.23 -27.60
CA VAL A 189 -11.68 -10.92 -27.63
C VAL A 189 -10.69 -9.85 -28.12
N ALA A 190 -11.21 -8.80 -28.75
CA ALA A 190 -10.37 -7.78 -29.36
C ALA A 190 -9.77 -6.79 -28.34
N ASP A 191 -10.44 -6.62 -27.20
CA ASP A 191 -10.03 -5.73 -26.12
C ASP A 191 -10.44 -6.34 -24.78
N GLY A 192 -9.46 -6.79 -24.01
CA GLY A 192 -9.68 -7.39 -22.70
C GLY A 192 -10.09 -6.37 -21.64
N GLU A 193 -9.79 -5.07 -21.85
CA GLU A 193 -10.21 -3.98 -20.96
C GLU A 193 -11.74 -3.81 -20.91
N ASP A 194 -12.46 -4.28 -21.94
CA ASP A 194 -13.92 -4.29 -21.93
C ASP A 194 -14.52 -5.14 -20.80
N TYR A 195 -13.74 -6.07 -20.24
CA TYR A 195 -14.17 -7.01 -19.21
C TYR A 195 -13.62 -6.70 -17.82
N ILE A 196 -12.96 -5.57 -17.64
CA ILE A 196 -12.39 -5.14 -16.36
C ILE A 196 -13.13 -3.90 -15.87
N TYR A 197 -13.57 -3.93 -14.62
CA TYR A 197 -14.30 -2.85 -13.94
C TYR A 197 -13.63 -2.51 -12.63
N LEU A 198 -13.69 -1.24 -12.23
CA LEU A 198 -13.19 -0.75 -10.94
C LEU A 198 -14.37 -0.24 -10.10
N TYR A 199 -14.62 -0.89 -8.97
CA TYR A 199 -15.60 -0.42 -8.00
C TYR A 199 -14.91 0.40 -6.92
N THR A 200 -15.00 1.72 -7.00
CA THR A 200 -14.47 2.64 -5.99
C THR A 200 -15.49 2.89 -4.88
N PHE A 201 -14.99 3.16 -3.69
CA PHE A 201 -15.80 3.45 -2.51
C PHE A 201 -15.09 4.48 -1.62
N PRO A 202 -15.83 5.34 -0.87
CA PRO A 202 -15.23 6.36 -0.03
C PRO A 202 -14.29 5.78 1.01
N LEU A 203 -13.10 6.36 1.18
CA LEU A 203 -12.21 6.02 2.28
C LEU A 203 -12.81 6.46 3.64
N ILE A 204 -13.54 7.57 3.64
CA ILE A 204 -14.30 8.06 4.80
C ILE A 204 -15.77 7.75 4.55
N GLY A 205 -16.31 6.79 5.30
CA GLY A 205 -17.67 6.34 5.07
C GLY A 205 -18.02 5.05 5.81
N ASP A 206 -19.08 4.41 5.34
CA ASP A 206 -19.61 3.17 5.90
C ASP A 206 -19.29 1.98 4.98
N PRO A 207 -18.49 1.00 5.42
CA PRO A 207 -18.19 -0.19 4.63
C PRO A 207 -19.45 -1.02 4.30
N MET A 208 -20.48 -1.00 5.14
CA MET A 208 -21.73 -1.69 4.87
C MET A 208 -22.51 -1.03 3.73
N GLU A 209 -22.47 0.30 3.61
CA GLU A 209 -23.02 1.00 2.44
C GLU A 209 -22.25 0.67 1.16
N ALA A 210 -20.91 0.57 1.24
CA ALA A 210 -20.10 0.14 0.10
C ALA A 210 -20.46 -1.30 -0.32
N GLY A 211 -20.66 -2.22 0.63
CA GLY A 211 -21.11 -3.59 0.34
C GLY A 211 -22.49 -3.65 -0.31
N ARG A 212 -23.44 -2.84 0.17
CA ARG A 212 -24.78 -2.70 -0.43
C ARG A 212 -24.72 -2.11 -1.85
N GLY A 213 -23.91 -1.07 -2.05
CA GLY A 213 -23.69 -0.47 -3.37
C GLY A 213 -23.03 -1.41 -4.38
N LEU A 214 -22.19 -2.33 -3.91
CA LEU A 214 -21.59 -3.36 -4.78
C LEU A 214 -22.63 -4.30 -5.38
N VAL A 215 -23.71 -4.62 -4.67
CA VAL A 215 -24.81 -5.45 -5.22
C VAL A 215 -25.39 -4.79 -6.46
N ASP A 216 -25.72 -3.51 -6.39
CA ASP A 216 -26.28 -2.75 -7.52
C ASP A 216 -25.28 -2.61 -8.66
N TYR A 217 -24.00 -2.42 -8.34
CA TYR A 217 -22.93 -2.33 -9.32
C TYR A 217 -22.76 -3.65 -10.10
N ILE A 218 -22.75 -4.79 -9.41
CA ILE A 218 -22.73 -6.14 -10.04
C ILE A 218 -23.89 -6.31 -11.01
N GLU A 219 -25.10 -5.96 -10.62
CA GLU A 219 -26.27 -6.06 -11.48
C GLU A 219 -26.18 -5.17 -12.73
N ASN A 220 -25.55 -3.99 -12.60
CA ASN A 220 -25.30 -3.11 -13.75
C ASN A 220 -24.25 -3.71 -14.71
N VAL A 221 -23.15 -4.25 -14.21
CA VAL A 221 -22.11 -4.90 -15.02
C VAL A 221 -22.69 -6.12 -15.74
N LYS A 222 -23.48 -6.98 -15.06
CA LYS A 222 -24.17 -8.13 -15.67
C LYS A 222 -25.07 -7.70 -16.83
N LYS A 223 -25.82 -6.62 -16.67
CA LYS A 223 -26.69 -6.08 -17.75
C LYS A 223 -25.88 -5.58 -18.94
N GLN A 224 -24.76 -4.91 -18.72
CA GLN A 224 -23.88 -4.41 -19.80
C GLN A 224 -23.33 -5.57 -20.65
N HIS A 225 -22.95 -6.69 -20.03
CA HIS A 225 -22.41 -7.87 -20.71
C HIS A 225 -23.47 -8.92 -21.08
N ASN A 226 -24.73 -8.72 -20.70
CA ASN A 226 -25.79 -9.73 -20.88
C ASN A 226 -25.33 -11.10 -20.34
N CYS A 227 -24.74 -11.12 -19.16
CA CYS A 227 -24.24 -12.32 -18.48
C CYS A 227 -24.96 -12.52 -17.13
N ASP A 228 -24.83 -13.72 -16.57
CA ASP A 228 -25.47 -14.09 -15.29
C ASP A 228 -24.51 -13.96 -14.10
N LYS A 229 -23.20 -13.90 -14.33
CA LYS A 229 -22.17 -13.86 -13.29
C LYS A 229 -21.09 -12.84 -13.56
N VAL A 230 -20.38 -12.48 -12.48
CA VAL A 230 -19.14 -11.70 -12.51
C VAL A 230 -18.05 -12.38 -11.68
N ASN A 231 -16.80 -11.97 -11.89
CA ASN A 231 -15.70 -12.27 -10.97
C ASN A 231 -15.45 -11.06 -10.06
N LEU A 232 -15.06 -11.29 -8.81
CA LEU A 232 -14.59 -10.28 -7.89
C LEU A 232 -13.11 -10.47 -7.61
N VAL A 233 -12.32 -9.40 -7.71
CA VAL A 233 -10.92 -9.37 -7.28
C VAL A 233 -10.81 -8.32 -6.18
N THR A 234 -10.48 -8.74 -4.96
CA THR A 234 -10.32 -7.83 -3.83
C THR A 234 -8.86 -7.59 -3.54
N VAL A 235 -8.48 -6.36 -3.27
CA VAL A 235 -7.10 -5.98 -2.96
C VAL A 235 -7.10 -5.19 -1.65
N SER A 236 -6.29 -5.58 -0.66
CA SER A 236 -6.08 -4.79 0.56
C SER A 236 -7.41 -4.39 1.24
N LEU A 237 -7.70 -3.10 1.37
CA LEU A 237 -8.95 -2.55 1.95
C LEU A 237 -10.20 -3.07 1.25
N GLY A 238 -10.14 -3.42 -0.05
CA GLY A 238 -11.26 -4.02 -0.77
C GLY A 238 -11.80 -5.29 -0.13
N GLY A 239 -11.02 -5.96 0.72
CA GLY A 239 -11.47 -7.08 1.55
C GLY A 239 -12.57 -6.71 2.52
N THR A 240 -12.56 -5.50 3.08
CA THR A 240 -13.64 -5.05 4.00
C THR A 240 -14.96 -4.85 3.27
N VAL A 241 -14.92 -4.43 2.00
CA VAL A 241 -16.12 -4.34 1.15
C VAL A 241 -16.64 -5.72 0.79
N LEU A 242 -15.77 -6.71 0.63
CA LEU A 242 -16.18 -8.11 0.44
C LEU A 242 -16.89 -8.64 1.70
N ASP A 243 -16.36 -8.38 2.91
CA ASP A 243 -17.01 -8.77 4.18
C ASP A 243 -18.45 -8.23 4.21
N ALA A 244 -18.59 -6.93 3.92
CA ALA A 244 -19.88 -6.24 3.90
C ALA A 244 -20.82 -6.74 2.80
N TYR A 245 -20.31 -7.00 1.60
CA TYR A 245 -21.08 -7.57 0.50
C TYR A 245 -21.61 -8.96 0.85
N CYS A 246 -20.75 -9.84 1.37
CA CYS A 246 -21.16 -11.19 1.73
C CYS A 246 -22.27 -11.18 2.81
N GLN A 247 -22.19 -10.29 3.80
CA GLN A 247 -23.23 -10.13 4.81
C GLN A 247 -24.52 -9.55 4.21
N THR A 248 -24.41 -8.58 3.32
CA THR A 248 -25.56 -8.00 2.60
C THR A 248 -26.31 -9.07 1.82
N VAL A 249 -25.57 -9.97 1.13
CA VAL A 249 -26.18 -11.10 0.39
C VAL A 249 -26.86 -12.08 1.35
N ALA A 250 -26.22 -12.40 2.48
CA ALA A 250 -26.79 -13.28 3.50
C ALA A 250 -28.12 -12.74 4.05
N ASP A 251 -28.17 -11.45 4.41
CA ASP A 251 -29.29 -10.82 5.08
C ASP A 251 -30.44 -10.46 4.15
N SER A 252 -30.13 -9.93 2.95
CA SER A 252 -31.11 -9.33 2.06
C SER A 252 -31.47 -10.20 0.86
N TYR A 253 -30.61 -11.17 0.51
CA TYR A 253 -30.77 -12.02 -0.69
C TYR A 253 -30.77 -13.52 -0.34
N ASN A 254 -31.05 -13.89 0.91
CA ASN A 254 -31.12 -15.27 1.41
C ASN A 254 -29.84 -16.07 1.13
N GLY A 255 -28.68 -15.43 1.11
CA GLY A 255 -27.40 -16.09 0.82
C GLY A 255 -27.24 -16.56 -0.62
N ASP A 256 -27.93 -15.96 -1.58
CA ASP A 256 -27.82 -16.31 -3.01
C ASP A 256 -26.59 -15.64 -3.65
N PHE A 257 -25.51 -16.42 -3.81
CA PHE A 257 -24.27 -16.03 -4.48
C PHE A 257 -24.23 -16.46 -5.97
N SER A 258 -25.36 -16.86 -6.56
CA SER A 258 -25.41 -17.37 -7.93
C SER A 258 -24.93 -16.38 -9.00
N ASN A 259 -24.89 -15.09 -8.68
CA ASN A 259 -24.37 -14.02 -9.53
C ASN A 259 -22.83 -13.89 -9.50
N ILE A 260 -22.12 -14.68 -8.68
CA ILE A 260 -20.66 -14.67 -8.60
C ILE A 260 -20.10 -15.97 -9.20
N ASN A 261 -19.04 -15.83 -10.01
CA ASN A 261 -18.28 -16.96 -10.54
C ASN A 261 -17.05 -17.25 -9.68
N LYS A 262 -16.22 -16.22 -9.44
CA LYS A 262 -14.97 -16.34 -8.66
C LYS A 262 -14.79 -15.14 -7.74
N ILE A 263 -14.18 -15.39 -6.58
CA ILE A 263 -13.67 -14.38 -5.65
C ILE A 263 -12.17 -14.63 -5.50
N ILE A 264 -11.34 -13.65 -5.84
CA ILE A 264 -9.88 -13.72 -5.70
C ILE A 264 -9.42 -12.63 -4.72
N ASN A 265 -8.95 -13.04 -3.57
CA ASN A 265 -8.45 -12.16 -2.52
C ASN A 265 -6.94 -11.97 -2.66
N ILE A 266 -6.48 -10.75 -2.90
CA ILE A 266 -5.05 -10.40 -3.04
C ILE A 266 -4.66 -9.52 -1.87
N VAL A 267 -3.90 -10.05 -0.91
CA VAL A 267 -3.49 -9.41 0.35
C VAL A 267 -4.62 -8.63 1.03
N SER A 268 -5.84 -9.19 0.97
CA SER A 268 -7.07 -8.51 1.40
C SER A 268 -7.18 -8.43 2.91
N CYS A 269 -7.72 -7.32 3.42
CA CYS A 269 -7.91 -7.04 4.84
C CYS A 269 -9.19 -7.71 5.35
N LEU A 270 -9.16 -9.04 5.53
CA LEU A 270 -10.34 -9.87 5.85
C LEU A 270 -10.57 -10.06 7.37
N ASN A 271 -9.60 -9.70 8.21
CA ASN A 271 -9.77 -9.62 9.67
C ASN A 271 -8.98 -8.46 10.28
N GLY A 272 -8.94 -7.33 9.59
CA GLY A 272 -8.26 -6.14 10.07
C GLY A 272 -6.74 -6.24 10.03
N THR A 273 -6.09 -5.25 10.65
CA THR A 273 -4.64 -5.19 10.85
C THR A 273 -4.33 -4.66 12.25
N GLU A 274 -3.36 -5.27 12.94
CA GLU A 274 -2.92 -4.81 14.25
C GLU A 274 -2.33 -3.40 14.21
N ILE A 275 -1.85 -2.92 13.06
CA ILE A 275 -1.42 -1.53 12.90
C ILE A 275 -2.54 -0.58 13.35
N ILE A 276 -3.75 -0.78 12.84
CA ILE A 276 -4.91 0.04 13.20
C ILE A 276 -5.35 -0.25 14.64
N GLY A 277 -5.42 -1.52 15.04
CA GLY A 277 -5.76 -1.88 16.42
C GLY A 277 -4.83 -1.26 17.46
N ASP A 278 -3.52 -1.28 17.21
CA ASP A 278 -2.54 -0.67 18.10
C ASP A 278 -2.56 0.86 18.03
N PHE A 279 -2.88 1.44 16.88
CA PHE A 279 -3.06 2.88 16.75
C PHE A 279 -4.21 3.36 17.64
N TYR A 280 -5.37 2.72 17.57
CA TYR A 280 -6.51 2.99 18.47
C TYR A 280 -6.18 2.68 19.93
N GLY A 281 -5.37 1.63 20.18
CA GLY A 281 -4.88 1.27 21.50
C GLY A 281 -3.87 2.26 22.09
N ARG A 282 -3.35 3.21 21.31
CA ARG A 282 -2.22 4.10 21.65
C ARG A 282 -0.96 3.32 22.06
N ASN A 283 -0.74 2.16 21.44
CA ASN A 283 0.42 1.29 21.70
C ASN A 283 1.60 1.69 20.82
N TRP A 284 2.14 2.90 21.02
CA TRP A 284 3.20 3.44 20.18
C TRP A 284 4.59 3.15 20.72
N ASN A 285 5.52 2.80 19.81
CA ASN A 285 6.92 2.61 20.15
C ASN A 285 7.66 3.94 20.15
N LEU A 286 7.98 4.42 21.35
CA LEU A 286 8.74 5.64 21.56
C LEU A 286 10.16 5.35 22.12
N ASP A 287 10.69 4.13 21.87
CA ASP A 287 12.07 3.79 22.23
C ASP A 287 13.08 4.63 21.44
N ASP A 288 14.10 5.15 22.14
CA ASP A 288 15.08 6.06 21.55
C ASP A 288 15.85 5.40 20.39
N THR A 289 16.24 4.12 20.54
CA THR A 289 16.99 3.41 19.51
C THR A 289 16.13 3.28 18.26
N PHE A 290 14.90 2.83 18.42
CA PHE A 290 13.96 2.72 17.33
C PHE A 290 13.68 4.07 16.64
N LEU A 291 13.36 5.12 17.42
CA LEU A 291 13.03 6.44 16.86
C LEU A 291 14.18 7.05 16.05
N TYR A 292 15.39 7.06 16.61
CA TYR A 292 16.51 7.78 15.99
C TYR A 292 17.33 6.94 15.01
N HIS A 293 17.33 5.62 15.16
CA HIS A 293 18.11 4.72 14.31
C HIS A 293 17.29 4.16 13.16
N ASP A 294 16.03 3.82 13.40
CA ASP A 294 15.20 3.10 12.43
C ASP A 294 14.08 4.00 11.87
N TYR A 295 13.22 4.57 12.73
CA TYR A 295 11.99 5.24 12.32
C TYR A 295 12.22 6.59 11.61
N ILE A 296 12.89 7.55 12.25
CA ILE A 296 13.09 8.90 11.66
C ILE A 296 13.91 8.84 10.37
N PRO A 297 15.03 8.08 10.27
CA PRO A 297 15.75 7.93 9.01
C PRO A 297 14.91 7.30 7.90
N ALA A 298 14.16 6.27 8.22
CA ALA A 298 13.31 5.57 7.23
C ALA A 298 12.18 6.47 6.71
N VAL A 299 11.51 7.20 7.60
CA VAL A 299 10.49 8.19 7.22
C VAL A 299 11.08 9.28 6.32
N MET A 300 12.29 9.75 6.60
CA MET A 300 12.96 10.77 5.79
C MET A 300 13.39 10.23 4.42
N GLU A 301 13.82 8.96 4.34
CA GLU A 301 14.19 8.31 3.09
C GLU A 301 12.98 8.04 2.19
N ALA A 302 11.88 7.56 2.75
CA ALA A 302 10.63 7.31 2.03
C ALA A 302 10.05 8.55 1.34
N ASN A 303 10.39 9.74 1.84
CA ASN A 303 9.95 11.02 1.26
C ASN A 303 10.95 11.63 0.27
N GLY A 304 11.88 10.84 -0.26
CA GLY A 304 12.85 11.31 -1.24
C GLY A 304 13.86 12.33 -0.69
N SER A 305 13.94 12.48 0.64
CA SER A 305 14.98 13.29 1.26
C SER A 305 16.32 12.63 1.08
N ASP A 306 17.34 13.41 0.69
CA ASP A 306 18.73 12.92 0.69
C ASP A 306 19.03 12.31 2.07
N ARG A 307 19.54 11.08 2.08
CA ARG A 307 19.87 10.31 3.29
C ARG A 307 20.76 11.10 4.25
N ALA A 308 21.65 11.95 3.74
CA ALA A 308 22.48 12.86 4.55
C ALA A 308 21.63 13.93 5.24
N ILE A 309 20.60 14.44 4.58
CA ILE A 309 19.65 15.40 5.15
C ILE A 309 18.84 14.73 6.26
N GLY A 310 18.39 13.49 6.06
CA GLY A 310 17.71 12.70 7.08
C GLY A 310 18.53 12.57 8.36
N HIS A 311 19.81 12.21 8.26
CA HIS A 311 20.72 12.13 9.41
C HIS A 311 20.95 13.49 10.09
N LEU A 312 21.06 14.59 9.34
CA LEU A 312 21.19 15.93 9.92
C LEU A 312 19.93 16.34 10.68
N ILE A 313 18.75 16.01 10.16
CA ILE A 313 17.48 16.26 10.84
C ILE A 313 17.39 15.43 12.11
N ASN A 314 17.77 14.16 12.05
CA ASN A 314 17.81 13.27 13.20
C ASN A 314 18.72 13.82 14.32
N ILE A 315 19.91 14.30 13.96
CA ILE A 315 20.81 14.99 14.91
C ILE A 315 20.14 16.24 15.48
N ALA A 316 19.45 17.02 14.66
CA ALA A 316 18.78 18.25 15.09
C ALA A 316 17.60 17.96 16.06
N LEU A 317 16.83 16.92 15.83
CA LEU A 317 15.74 16.50 16.71
C LEU A 317 16.22 16.09 18.10
N ARG A 318 17.46 15.58 18.21
CA ARG A 318 18.08 15.25 19.50
C ARG A 318 18.41 16.47 20.36
N ILE A 319 18.31 17.68 19.83
CA ILE A 319 18.47 18.92 20.58
C ILE A 319 17.23 19.23 21.44
N LEU A 320 16.07 18.75 21.05
CA LEU A 320 14.86 18.89 21.86
C LEU A 320 14.95 18.03 23.13
N PRO A 321 14.38 18.43 24.28
CA PRO A 321 14.20 17.54 25.43
C PRO A 321 13.40 16.29 25.07
N LYS A 322 13.81 15.12 25.56
CA LYS A 322 13.17 13.83 25.25
C LYS A 322 11.66 13.86 25.51
N SER A 323 11.25 14.50 26.63
CA SER A 323 9.85 14.69 26.98
C SER A 323 9.10 15.54 25.94
N CYS A 324 9.75 16.55 25.35
CA CYS A 324 9.11 17.37 24.31
C CYS A 324 8.95 16.60 23.00
N LEU A 325 9.94 15.78 22.61
CA LEU A 325 9.79 14.93 21.41
C LEU A 325 8.65 13.92 21.57
N TYR A 326 8.56 13.27 22.73
CA TYR A 326 7.49 12.32 23.00
C TYR A 326 6.13 13.00 23.03
N SER A 327 6.03 14.19 23.65
CA SER A 327 4.83 15.01 23.62
C SER A 327 4.41 15.37 22.20
N VAL A 328 5.35 15.78 21.35
CA VAL A 328 5.12 16.10 19.93
C VAL A 328 4.61 14.89 19.15
N LEU A 329 5.29 13.74 19.28
CA LEU A 329 4.88 12.52 18.56
C LEU A 329 3.51 12.04 19.04
N THR A 330 3.27 11.99 20.34
CA THR A 330 1.98 11.61 20.91
C THR A 330 0.87 12.56 20.45
N ALA A 331 1.11 13.87 20.51
CA ALA A 331 0.13 14.86 20.08
C ALA A 331 -0.19 14.77 18.57
N ALA A 332 0.80 14.46 17.74
CA ALA A 332 0.58 14.24 16.31
C ALA A 332 -0.28 13.00 16.05
N MET A 333 0.01 11.91 16.75
CA MET A 333 -0.76 10.66 16.64
C MET A 333 -2.19 10.84 17.19
N ASP A 334 -2.36 11.52 18.32
CA ASP A 334 -3.69 11.85 18.87
C ASP A 334 -4.49 12.74 17.91
N GLY A 335 -3.84 13.74 17.28
CA GLY A 335 -4.50 14.60 16.29
C GLY A 335 -5.02 13.83 15.07
N ILE A 336 -4.27 12.84 14.57
CA ILE A 336 -4.73 11.94 13.49
C ILE A 336 -5.88 11.06 13.98
N LEU A 337 -5.71 10.44 15.16
CA LEU A 337 -6.69 9.55 15.75
C LEU A 337 -8.05 10.27 15.93
N ASP A 338 -8.04 11.44 16.56
CA ASP A 338 -9.26 12.18 16.90
C ASP A 338 -9.90 12.87 15.67
N THR A 339 -9.12 13.19 14.62
CA THR A 339 -9.66 13.89 13.44
C THR A 339 -10.21 12.95 12.39
N ILE A 340 -9.53 11.83 12.14
CA ILE A 340 -9.84 10.93 11.02
C ILE A 340 -10.35 9.57 11.52
N LEU A 341 -9.67 8.95 12.50
CA LEU A 341 -9.83 7.52 12.73
C LEU A 341 -11.01 7.18 13.62
N ILE A 342 -11.17 7.85 14.78
CA ILE A 342 -12.17 7.44 15.80
C ILE A 342 -13.58 7.49 15.23
N ASN A 343 -13.89 8.50 14.43
CA ASN A 343 -15.25 8.74 13.95
C ASN A 343 -15.56 8.12 12.58
N ASP A 344 -14.61 7.41 11.97
CA ASP A 344 -14.79 6.86 10.62
C ASP A 344 -15.04 5.34 10.65
N ALA A 345 -16.24 4.92 10.26
CA ALA A 345 -16.63 3.51 10.23
C ALA A 345 -15.74 2.66 9.29
N GLN A 346 -15.25 3.26 8.18
CA GLN A 346 -14.31 2.56 7.27
C GLN A 346 -12.97 2.28 7.96
N MET A 347 -12.46 3.20 8.80
CA MET A 347 -11.25 2.96 9.59
C MET A 347 -11.49 1.88 10.65
N TRP A 348 -12.66 1.87 11.31
CA TRP A 348 -13.04 0.80 12.23
C TRP A 348 -13.11 -0.56 11.56
N SER A 349 -13.43 -0.62 10.27
CA SER A 349 -13.42 -1.89 9.52
C SER A 349 -12.04 -2.54 9.44
N MET A 350 -10.97 -1.79 9.68
CA MET A 350 -9.60 -2.33 9.74
C MET A 350 -9.14 -2.73 11.14
N VAL A 351 -9.93 -2.50 12.19
CA VAL A 351 -9.64 -2.97 13.55
C VAL A 351 -9.87 -4.49 13.61
N PRO A 352 -8.91 -5.30 14.10
CA PRO A 352 -9.09 -6.74 14.27
C PRO A 352 -10.29 -7.06 15.17
N SER A 353 -11.03 -8.13 14.86
CA SER A 353 -12.24 -8.49 15.60
C SER A 353 -12.01 -8.77 17.07
N ASP A 354 -10.86 -9.33 17.43
CA ASP A 354 -10.48 -9.61 18.84
C ASP A 354 -10.11 -8.35 19.63
N ARG A 355 -9.92 -7.22 18.97
CA ARG A 355 -9.63 -5.91 19.59
C ARG A 355 -10.85 -4.99 19.60
N TYR A 356 -11.86 -5.30 18.79
CA TYR A 356 -12.97 -4.39 18.51
C TYR A 356 -13.75 -4.00 19.76
N GLU A 357 -14.19 -4.97 20.58
CA GLU A 357 -15.04 -4.74 21.74
C GLU A 357 -14.36 -3.78 22.75
N GLU A 358 -13.10 -4.04 23.10
CA GLU A 358 -12.33 -3.20 24.03
C GLU A 358 -12.19 -1.77 23.51
N LEU A 359 -11.91 -1.61 22.20
CA LEU A 359 -11.67 -0.29 21.62
C LEU A 359 -12.99 0.47 21.41
N ALA A 360 -14.06 -0.21 21.01
CA ALA A 360 -15.38 0.38 20.86
C ALA A 360 -15.94 0.84 22.21
N ASP A 361 -15.76 0.08 23.28
CA ASP A 361 -16.12 0.49 24.63
C ASP A 361 -15.37 1.76 25.07
N ARG A 362 -14.14 1.91 24.64
CA ARG A 362 -13.30 3.07 24.95
C ARG A 362 -13.74 4.35 24.24
N TYR A 363 -14.12 4.26 22.97
CA TYR A 363 -14.30 5.42 22.09
C TYR A 363 -15.76 5.67 21.68
N LEU A 364 -16.61 4.64 21.67
CA LEU A 364 -17.95 4.70 21.09
C LEU A 364 -19.06 4.44 22.14
N SER A 365 -18.75 4.56 23.44
CA SER A 365 -19.68 4.21 24.51
C SER A 365 -20.64 5.34 24.90
N ASP A 366 -20.44 6.56 24.43
CA ASP A 366 -21.30 7.71 24.74
C ASP A 366 -22.46 7.87 23.74
N GLU A 367 -23.44 8.74 24.08
CA GLU A 367 -24.63 8.96 23.27
C GLU A 367 -24.33 9.63 21.91
N ALA A 368 -23.25 10.42 21.82
CA ALA A 368 -22.87 11.09 20.57
C ALA A 368 -22.43 10.10 19.48
N HIS A 369 -21.77 8.99 19.90
CA HIS A 369 -21.26 7.96 18.99
C HIS A 369 -22.26 6.81 18.77
N ALA A 370 -23.49 6.87 19.28
CA ALA A 370 -24.44 5.74 19.21
C ALA A 370 -24.72 5.26 17.77
N GLU A 371 -24.81 6.18 16.80
CA GLU A 371 -25.03 5.85 15.39
C GLU A 371 -23.78 5.20 14.77
N LEU A 372 -22.61 5.77 15.00
CA LEU A 372 -21.35 5.19 14.56
C LEU A 372 -21.13 3.80 15.16
N LYS A 373 -21.41 3.63 16.47
CA LYS A 373 -21.33 2.33 17.13
C LYS A 373 -22.21 1.28 16.45
N ALA A 374 -23.43 1.65 16.06
CA ALA A 374 -24.32 0.74 15.35
C ALA A 374 -23.75 0.31 13.98
N LYS A 375 -23.17 1.25 13.20
CA LYS A 375 -22.50 0.96 11.91
C LYS A 375 -21.32 0.01 12.09
N THR A 376 -20.47 0.28 13.09
CA THR A 376 -19.29 -0.55 13.34
C THR A 376 -19.65 -1.93 13.89
N ASP A 377 -20.70 -2.07 14.71
CA ASP A 377 -21.22 -3.36 15.18
C ASP A 377 -21.79 -4.20 14.02
N GLU A 378 -22.53 -3.57 13.10
CA GLU A 378 -23.04 -4.23 11.89
C GLU A 378 -21.87 -4.79 11.06
N PHE A 379 -20.83 -3.99 10.84
CA PHE A 379 -19.65 -4.43 10.11
C PHE A 379 -18.88 -5.57 10.82
N GLN A 380 -18.71 -5.50 12.14
CA GLN A 380 -18.06 -6.59 12.88
C GLN A 380 -18.86 -7.89 12.80
N THR A 381 -20.19 -7.79 12.73
CA THR A 381 -21.04 -8.96 12.45
C THR A 381 -20.75 -9.54 11.07
N ALA A 382 -20.62 -8.69 10.05
CA ALA A 382 -20.25 -9.11 8.71
C ALA A 382 -18.91 -9.87 8.67
N ARG A 383 -17.91 -9.33 9.36
CA ARG A 383 -16.58 -9.94 9.46
C ARG A 383 -16.59 -11.30 10.16
N VAL A 384 -17.25 -11.39 11.30
CA VAL A 384 -17.35 -12.66 12.05
C VAL A 384 -18.05 -13.73 11.21
N ASN A 385 -19.03 -13.35 10.39
CA ASN A 385 -19.77 -14.28 9.53
C ASN A 385 -19.07 -14.57 8.20
N LEU A 386 -17.95 -13.93 7.86
CA LEU A 386 -17.29 -14.07 6.56
C LEU A 386 -17.04 -15.53 6.17
N VAL A 387 -16.44 -16.32 7.05
CA VAL A 387 -16.13 -17.75 6.79
C VAL A 387 -17.40 -18.53 6.49
N GLN A 388 -18.49 -18.28 7.21
CA GLN A 388 -19.79 -18.92 6.98
C GLN A 388 -20.34 -18.51 5.59
N ASN A 389 -20.33 -17.23 5.29
CA ASN A 389 -20.85 -16.69 4.03
C ASN A 389 -20.04 -17.18 2.82
N LEU A 390 -18.71 -17.24 2.92
CA LEU A 390 -17.84 -17.80 1.87
C LEU A 390 -18.04 -19.32 1.73
N THR A 391 -18.34 -20.05 2.83
CA THR A 391 -18.69 -21.48 2.77
C THR A 391 -19.97 -21.68 2.00
N GLU A 392 -20.99 -20.84 2.22
CA GLU A 392 -22.24 -20.87 1.48
C GLU A 392 -21.99 -20.57 -0.01
N ALA A 393 -21.22 -19.53 -0.33
CA ALA A 393 -20.83 -19.20 -1.70
C ALA A 393 -20.13 -20.37 -2.40
N LYS A 394 -19.16 -21.03 -1.75
CA LYS A 394 -18.50 -22.24 -2.29
C LYS A 394 -19.49 -23.39 -2.52
N SER A 395 -20.47 -23.58 -1.63
CA SER A 395 -21.49 -24.62 -1.78
C SER A 395 -22.35 -24.43 -3.04
N GLN A 396 -22.47 -23.18 -3.50
CA GLN A 396 -23.17 -22.78 -4.72
C GLN A 396 -22.27 -22.76 -5.97
N GLY A 397 -21.00 -23.20 -5.83
CA GLY A 397 -20.06 -23.33 -6.94
C GLY A 397 -19.20 -22.09 -7.21
N VAL A 398 -19.18 -21.10 -6.28
CA VAL A 398 -18.26 -19.96 -6.37
C VAL A 398 -16.84 -20.42 -6.07
N GLY A 399 -15.89 -20.13 -6.97
CA GLY A 399 -14.46 -20.34 -6.73
C GLY A 399 -13.93 -19.27 -5.77
N VAL A 400 -13.32 -19.67 -4.65
CA VAL A 400 -12.70 -18.72 -3.70
C VAL A 400 -11.20 -19.00 -3.63
N TYR A 401 -10.39 -17.98 -3.94
CA TYR A 401 -8.95 -18.04 -4.06
C TYR A 401 -8.31 -16.93 -3.22
N THR A 402 -7.11 -17.18 -2.69
CA THR A 402 -6.43 -16.23 -1.80
C THR A 402 -4.93 -16.19 -2.09
N LEU A 403 -4.37 -14.99 -2.20
CA LEU A 403 -2.95 -14.70 -2.34
C LEU A 403 -2.50 -13.89 -1.12
N SER A 404 -1.58 -14.43 -0.32
CA SER A 404 -1.13 -13.88 0.96
C SER A 404 0.38 -13.68 0.96
N GLY A 405 0.85 -12.51 1.41
CA GLY A 405 2.27 -12.26 1.69
C GLY A 405 2.64 -12.65 3.11
N TYR A 406 3.85 -13.19 3.33
CA TYR A 406 4.34 -13.54 4.66
C TYR A 406 5.86 -13.35 4.79
N GLY A 407 6.38 -13.47 6.02
CA GLY A 407 7.81 -13.44 6.32
C GLY A 407 8.33 -12.06 6.74
N LEU A 408 7.52 -11.01 6.63
CA LEU A 408 7.88 -9.64 6.98
C LEU A 408 7.22 -9.20 8.29
N THR A 409 7.82 -8.17 8.90
CA THR A 409 7.21 -7.40 9.99
C THR A 409 6.77 -6.04 9.48
N TYR A 410 6.04 -5.28 10.28
CA TYR A 410 5.67 -3.90 9.93
C TYR A 410 6.88 -2.95 9.84
N LEU A 411 8.07 -3.37 10.34
CA LEU A 411 9.33 -2.63 10.19
C LEU A 411 9.99 -2.85 8.83
N ASP A 412 9.66 -3.94 8.14
CA ASP A 412 10.26 -4.31 6.85
C ASP A 412 9.52 -3.66 5.67
N GLY A 413 8.45 -2.91 5.95
CA GLY A 413 7.63 -2.26 4.94
C GLY A 413 8.34 -1.10 4.24
N THR A 414 7.90 -0.79 3.04
CA THR A 414 8.29 0.42 2.30
C THR A 414 7.93 1.68 3.09
N TYR A 415 6.93 1.58 3.97
CA TYR A 415 6.46 2.63 4.87
C TYR A 415 6.79 2.27 6.32
N ASN A 416 8.06 2.31 6.68
CA ASN A 416 8.53 2.01 8.04
C ASN A 416 7.88 2.84 9.15
N PHE A 417 7.11 3.89 8.80
CA PHE A 417 6.38 4.67 9.78
C PHE A 417 5.34 3.85 10.57
N PHE A 418 4.84 2.74 10.01
CA PHE A 418 3.99 1.79 10.75
C PHE A 418 4.73 1.10 11.90
N GLY A 419 6.04 1.03 11.87
CA GLY A 419 6.85 0.48 12.95
C GLY A 419 6.79 1.28 14.26
N ILE A 420 6.21 2.49 14.26
CA ILE A 420 5.92 3.22 15.49
C ILE A 420 4.93 2.47 16.39
N VAL A 421 4.19 1.53 15.83
CA VAL A 421 3.25 0.67 16.57
C VAL A 421 3.99 -0.54 17.12
N ALA A 422 4.37 -0.49 18.40
CA ALA A 422 5.34 -1.38 19.02
C ALA A 422 4.87 -2.83 19.22
N SER A 423 3.60 -3.03 19.53
CA SER A 423 3.07 -4.36 19.92
C SER A 423 3.07 -5.34 18.76
N THR A 424 3.00 -4.84 17.52
CA THR A 424 2.88 -5.61 16.28
C THR A 424 4.19 -5.76 15.51
N ALA A 425 5.31 -5.18 16.00
CA ALA A 425 6.59 -5.17 15.31
C ALA A 425 7.13 -6.57 14.90
N LYS A 426 6.69 -7.63 15.59
CA LYS A 426 7.08 -9.02 15.32
C LYS A 426 5.96 -9.87 14.70
N THR A 427 4.83 -9.30 14.38
CA THR A 427 3.75 -9.98 13.69
C THR A 427 4.21 -10.40 12.30
N ASN A 428 3.98 -11.66 11.94
CA ASN A 428 4.27 -12.17 10.60
C ASN A 428 3.19 -11.65 9.63
N SER A 429 3.61 -10.91 8.64
CA SER A 429 2.73 -10.12 7.78
C SER A 429 3.36 -9.91 6.39
N ASP A 430 2.64 -9.19 5.55
CA ASP A 430 3.14 -8.57 4.33
C ASP A 430 3.69 -7.15 4.55
N ALA A 431 4.02 -6.82 5.79
CA ALA A 431 4.43 -5.51 6.30
C ALA A 431 3.30 -4.47 6.50
N VAL A 432 2.05 -4.81 6.19
CA VAL A 432 0.85 -3.96 6.40
C VAL A 432 -0.31 -4.75 7.03
N ILE A 433 -0.57 -5.95 6.54
CA ILE A 433 -1.67 -6.80 7.01
C ILE A 433 -1.10 -8.15 7.47
N PRO A 434 -1.52 -8.68 8.63
CA PRO A 434 -1.01 -9.95 9.13
C PRO A 434 -1.49 -11.12 8.26
N VAL A 435 -0.67 -12.17 8.18
CA VAL A 435 -0.98 -13.39 7.42
C VAL A 435 -2.31 -14.02 7.86
N THR A 436 -2.65 -13.96 9.14
CA THR A 436 -3.93 -14.46 9.67
C THR A 436 -5.13 -13.78 9.05
N SER A 437 -5.02 -12.51 8.72
CA SER A 437 -6.06 -11.71 8.06
C SER A 437 -6.10 -11.99 6.55
N THR A 438 -4.97 -11.88 5.86
CA THR A 438 -4.91 -12.05 4.39
C THR A 438 -5.19 -13.47 3.93
N SER A 439 -4.94 -14.49 4.78
CA SER A 439 -5.15 -15.92 4.47
C SER A 439 -6.47 -16.51 4.99
N ILE A 440 -7.28 -15.71 5.67
CA ILE A 440 -8.51 -16.16 6.34
C ILE A 440 -8.19 -17.30 7.35
N GLY A 441 -7.28 -17.02 8.28
CA GLY A 441 -7.07 -17.84 9.48
C GLY A 441 -5.91 -18.84 9.48
N ALA A 442 -4.94 -18.74 8.56
CA ALA A 442 -3.72 -19.56 8.66
C ALA A 442 -3.01 -19.36 10.01
N THR A 443 -2.56 -20.45 10.62
CA THR A 443 -1.73 -20.39 11.82
C THR A 443 -0.32 -19.94 11.48
N VAL A 444 0.19 -18.96 12.22
CA VAL A 444 1.50 -18.38 11.93
C VAL A 444 2.36 -18.23 13.18
N ALA A 445 3.66 -18.48 13.03
CA ALA A 445 4.65 -18.09 14.02
C ALA A 445 4.99 -16.60 13.87
N LYS A 446 5.58 -16.01 14.90
CA LYS A 446 6.16 -14.65 14.80
C LYS A 446 7.21 -14.62 13.69
N ALA A 447 7.38 -13.48 13.02
CA ALA A 447 8.38 -13.32 11.96
C ALA A 447 9.78 -13.80 12.41
N GLY A 448 10.44 -14.56 11.55
CA GLY A 448 11.74 -15.18 11.83
C GLY A 448 11.72 -16.33 12.87
N LYS A 449 10.54 -16.89 13.16
CA LYS A 449 10.36 -18.08 14.02
C LYS A 449 9.59 -19.16 13.27
N SER A 450 9.80 -20.43 13.67
CA SER A 450 9.00 -21.56 13.19
C SER A 450 7.91 -21.94 14.19
N LEU A 451 6.89 -22.64 13.70
CA LEU A 451 5.79 -23.20 14.50
C LEU A 451 6.26 -24.33 15.45
N GLY A 452 7.41 -24.96 15.15
CA GLY A 452 7.94 -26.08 15.93
C GLY A 452 7.32 -27.44 15.59
N TYR A 453 6.50 -27.50 14.55
CA TYR A 453 5.99 -28.72 13.92
C TYR A 453 5.92 -28.52 12.40
N GLU A 454 5.78 -29.62 11.66
CA GLU A 454 5.65 -29.63 10.19
C GLU A 454 4.52 -30.56 9.77
N ASN A 455 3.82 -30.20 8.72
CA ASN A 455 2.85 -31.02 7.98
C ASN A 455 2.97 -30.72 6.49
N GLU A 456 2.15 -31.32 5.65
CA GLU A 456 2.18 -31.14 4.19
C GLU A 456 1.83 -29.71 3.73
N TYR A 457 1.20 -28.90 4.59
CA TYR A 457 0.81 -27.53 4.36
C TYR A 457 1.70 -26.52 5.11
N THR A 458 2.84 -26.93 5.63
CA THR A 458 3.75 -26.03 6.34
C THR A 458 4.67 -25.34 5.34
N SER A 459 4.85 -24.02 5.51
CA SER A 459 5.77 -23.23 4.69
C SER A 459 7.21 -23.74 4.76
N PRO A 460 8.05 -23.55 3.71
CA PRO A 460 9.44 -24.01 3.69
C PRO A 460 10.30 -23.51 4.86
N ASP A 461 9.98 -22.32 5.43
CA ASP A 461 10.63 -21.77 6.62
C ASP A 461 9.99 -22.20 7.94
N GLY A 462 8.93 -23.02 7.90
CA GLY A 462 8.19 -23.50 9.04
C GLY A 462 7.37 -22.44 9.77
N SER A 463 7.15 -21.26 9.20
CA SER A 463 6.48 -20.15 9.90
C SER A 463 4.97 -20.09 9.70
N VAL A 464 4.43 -20.71 8.65
CA VAL A 464 3.00 -20.72 8.31
C VAL A 464 2.49 -22.14 8.16
N ASP A 465 1.31 -22.42 8.70
CA ASP A 465 0.53 -23.64 8.47
C ASP A 465 -0.73 -23.29 7.69
N ALA A 466 -0.71 -23.56 6.40
CA ALA A 466 -1.83 -23.28 5.50
C ALA A 466 -3.02 -24.23 5.74
N SER A 467 -2.84 -25.38 6.41
CA SER A 467 -3.95 -26.31 6.66
C SER A 467 -5.07 -25.72 7.51
N THR A 468 -4.78 -24.64 8.24
CA THR A 468 -5.71 -23.99 9.17
C THR A 468 -6.46 -22.80 8.53
N CYS A 469 -6.09 -22.38 7.32
CA CYS A 469 -6.81 -21.31 6.63
C CYS A 469 -8.14 -21.80 6.05
N PHE A 470 -9.01 -20.87 5.64
CA PHE A 470 -10.34 -21.17 5.12
C PHE A 470 -10.35 -22.15 3.94
N SER A 471 -9.39 -22.05 3.04
CA SER A 471 -9.33 -22.88 1.84
C SER A 471 -7.89 -23.23 1.47
N PRO A 472 -7.26 -24.22 2.13
CA PRO A 472 -5.86 -24.58 1.94
C PRO A 472 -5.46 -24.84 0.50
N ASP A 473 -6.31 -25.55 -0.26
CA ASP A 473 -6.02 -25.96 -1.64
C ASP A 473 -6.13 -24.82 -2.66
N THR A 474 -6.69 -23.67 -2.27
CA THR A 474 -6.85 -22.50 -3.13
C THR A 474 -6.26 -21.23 -2.51
N THR A 475 -5.27 -21.41 -1.61
CA THR A 475 -4.52 -20.31 -0.99
C THR A 475 -3.04 -20.43 -1.29
N TRP A 476 -2.46 -19.38 -1.88
CA TRP A 476 -1.04 -19.25 -2.20
C TRP A 476 -0.37 -18.26 -1.27
N PHE A 477 0.87 -18.55 -0.92
CA PHE A 477 1.67 -17.75 -0.01
C PHE A 477 2.98 -17.32 -0.68
N PHE A 478 3.32 -16.03 -0.52
CA PHE A 478 4.51 -15.41 -1.09
C PHE A 478 5.47 -15.01 0.03
N THR A 479 6.62 -15.69 0.15
CA THR A 479 7.60 -15.39 1.20
C THR A 479 8.31 -14.07 0.97
N ASN A 480 8.51 -13.30 2.02
CA ASN A 480 9.10 -11.94 2.01
C ASN A 480 8.38 -10.97 1.05
N GLN A 481 7.09 -11.18 0.85
CA GLN A 481 6.27 -10.35 -0.03
C GLN A 481 5.74 -9.14 0.72
N HIS A 482 6.09 -7.96 0.22
CA HIS A 482 5.47 -6.70 0.63
C HIS A 482 4.01 -6.61 0.19
N HIS A 483 3.24 -5.83 0.92
CA HIS A 483 1.83 -5.55 0.64
C HIS A 483 1.57 -5.07 -0.80
N GLU A 484 2.51 -4.37 -1.41
CA GLU A 484 2.47 -3.95 -2.83
C GLU A 484 2.69 -5.13 -3.80
N ILE A 485 1.96 -6.21 -3.61
CA ILE A 485 2.06 -7.46 -4.36
C ILE A 485 1.77 -7.28 -5.86
N GLY A 486 1.10 -6.21 -6.27
CA GLY A 486 0.86 -5.88 -7.68
C GLY A 486 2.13 -5.74 -8.51
N TYR A 487 3.27 -5.46 -7.89
CA TYR A 487 4.58 -5.44 -8.56
C TYR A 487 5.26 -6.82 -8.64
N ASN A 488 4.69 -7.84 -8.03
CA ASN A 488 5.10 -9.23 -8.23
C ASN A 488 4.34 -9.80 -9.44
N ASP A 489 5.03 -9.92 -10.57
CA ASP A 489 4.43 -10.40 -11.81
C ASP A 489 3.88 -11.83 -11.69
N VAL A 490 4.46 -12.69 -10.82
CA VAL A 490 3.95 -14.04 -10.56
C VAL A 490 2.57 -13.98 -9.92
N ALA A 491 2.36 -13.08 -8.96
CA ALA A 491 1.06 -12.92 -8.32
C ALA A 491 -0.01 -12.46 -9.33
N ILE A 492 0.32 -11.52 -10.21
CA ILE A 492 -0.62 -11.03 -11.23
C ILE A 492 -0.88 -12.10 -12.31
N ARG A 493 0.15 -12.84 -12.75
CA ARG A 493 -0.03 -13.98 -13.67
C ARG A 493 -0.88 -15.10 -13.04
N LEU A 494 -0.67 -15.38 -11.74
CA LEU A 494 -1.53 -16.33 -11.04
C LEU A 494 -2.99 -15.85 -11.02
N CYS A 495 -3.22 -14.58 -10.66
CA CYS A 495 -4.56 -13.97 -10.70
C CYS A 495 -5.19 -14.11 -12.10
N ALA A 496 -4.45 -13.80 -13.16
CA ALA A 496 -4.89 -13.92 -14.54
C ALA A 496 -5.28 -15.38 -14.88
N ASN A 497 -4.44 -16.35 -14.55
CA ASN A 497 -4.70 -17.77 -14.82
C ASN A 497 -5.87 -18.33 -13.97
N LEU A 498 -6.07 -17.82 -12.75
CA LEU A 498 -7.27 -18.15 -11.96
C LEU A 498 -8.53 -17.60 -12.61
N LEU A 499 -8.51 -16.36 -13.11
CA LEU A 499 -9.66 -15.73 -13.78
C LEU A 499 -10.07 -16.49 -15.03
N VAL A 500 -9.13 -16.84 -15.90
CA VAL A 500 -9.40 -17.55 -17.15
C VAL A 500 -9.55 -19.08 -16.99
N GLY A 501 -9.39 -19.62 -15.77
CA GLY A 501 -9.64 -21.05 -15.46
C GLY A 501 -8.50 -22.00 -15.78
N ASN A 502 -7.31 -21.51 -16.13
CA ASN A 502 -6.12 -22.33 -16.36
C ASN A 502 -5.58 -22.95 -15.06
N VAL A 503 -5.64 -22.19 -13.95
CA VAL A 503 -5.30 -22.64 -12.60
C VAL A 503 -6.58 -22.79 -11.79
N LYS A 504 -6.73 -23.89 -11.03
CA LYS A 504 -7.92 -24.20 -10.22
C LYS A 504 -7.61 -24.43 -8.74
N ASP A 505 -6.42 -24.92 -8.45
CA ASP A 505 -5.91 -25.17 -7.11
C ASP A 505 -4.36 -25.21 -7.13
N ILE A 506 -3.76 -25.36 -5.94
CA ILE A 506 -2.30 -25.38 -5.75
C ILE A 506 -1.58 -26.56 -6.46
N ASN A 507 -2.31 -27.53 -6.99
CA ASN A 507 -1.78 -28.72 -7.65
C ASN A 507 -2.05 -28.75 -9.16
N SER A 508 -2.80 -27.79 -9.67
CA SER A 508 -3.27 -27.80 -11.07
C SER A 508 -2.21 -27.31 -12.07
N ASP A 509 -1.19 -26.57 -11.61
CA ASP A 509 -0.10 -26.08 -12.45
C ASP A 509 1.21 -25.98 -11.64
N GLU A 510 2.25 -26.68 -12.09
CA GLU A 510 3.57 -26.69 -11.45
C GLU A 510 4.26 -25.30 -11.47
N ALA A 511 3.85 -24.40 -12.36
CA ALA A 511 4.32 -23.03 -12.38
C ALA A 511 3.84 -22.20 -11.19
N PHE A 512 2.77 -22.61 -10.51
CA PHE A 512 2.19 -21.90 -9.38
C PHE A 512 2.03 -22.80 -8.15
N PRO A 513 3.15 -23.27 -7.57
CA PRO A 513 3.10 -24.04 -6.32
C PRO A 513 2.56 -23.18 -5.18
N GLN A 514 2.04 -23.80 -4.11
CA GLN A 514 1.46 -23.09 -2.96
C GLN A 514 2.42 -22.05 -2.34
N TRP A 515 3.72 -22.34 -2.33
CA TRP A 515 4.76 -21.50 -1.73
C TRP A 515 5.60 -20.84 -2.82
N LEU A 516 5.41 -19.54 -2.99
CA LEU A 516 6.07 -18.70 -3.97
C LEU A 516 7.00 -17.71 -3.27
N VAL A 517 7.79 -16.97 -4.03
CA VAL A 517 8.74 -15.99 -3.50
C VAL A 517 8.38 -14.57 -3.93
N ALA A 518 8.70 -13.62 -3.07
CA ALA A 518 8.60 -12.21 -3.44
C ALA A 518 9.59 -11.89 -4.55
N ARG A 519 9.13 -11.14 -5.53
CA ARG A 519 9.97 -10.49 -6.53
C ARG A 519 9.31 -9.23 -7.09
N ASN A 520 10.12 -8.31 -7.54
CA ASN A 520 9.67 -7.07 -8.16
C ASN A 520 10.34 -6.94 -9.53
N THR A 521 9.54 -7.09 -10.57
CA THR A 521 9.98 -6.99 -11.97
C THR A 521 9.63 -5.66 -12.62
N LYS A 522 9.16 -4.66 -11.83
CA LYS A 522 8.73 -3.34 -12.32
C LYS A 522 9.77 -2.70 -13.24
N GLN A 523 11.04 -2.69 -12.82
CA GLN A 523 12.11 -2.10 -13.61
C GLN A 523 12.33 -2.85 -14.93
N LEU A 524 12.38 -4.18 -14.84
CA LEU A 524 12.59 -5.03 -16.00
C LEU A 524 11.44 -4.87 -17.01
N LYS A 525 10.20 -4.99 -16.55
CA LYS A 525 9.01 -4.97 -17.41
C LYS A 525 8.72 -3.58 -18.00
N ARG A 526 8.78 -2.51 -17.17
CA ARG A 526 8.36 -1.17 -17.62
C ARG A 526 9.42 -0.41 -18.42
N TRP A 527 10.69 -0.72 -18.19
CA TRP A 527 11.78 0.08 -18.73
C TRP A 527 12.75 -0.75 -19.59
N VAL A 528 13.30 -1.82 -19.01
CA VAL A 528 14.45 -2.49 -19.65
C VAL A 528 14.02 -3.36 -20.83
N PHE A 529 12.90 -4.09 -20.73
CA PHE A 529 12.39 -4.88 -21.86
C PHE A 529 11.96 -4.00 -23.04
N PRO A 530 11.10 -2.95 -22.86
CA PRO A 530 10.72 -2.10 -23.99
C PRO A 530 11.92 -1.45 -24.68
N ASP A 531 12.92 -0.99 -23.94
CA ASP A 531 14.10 -0.38 -24.53
C ASP A 531 14.97 -1.40 -25.28
N ALA A 532 15.09 -2.63 -24.77
CA ALA A 532 15.78 -3.72 -25.48
C ALA A 532 15.03 -4.11 -26.77
N GLU A 533 13.71 -4.17 -26.74
CA GLU A 533 12.86 -4.44 -27.91
C GLU A 533 13.01 -3.36 -28.99
N LEU A 534 13.12 -2.10 -28.61
CA LEU A 534 13.40 -0.99 -29.53
C LEU A 534 14.79 -1.14 -30.19
N VAL A 535 15.81 -1.54 -29.43
CA VAL A 535 17.15 -1.80 -30.00
C VAL A 535 17.11 -2.99 -30.94
N MET A 536 16.43 -4.07 -30.59
CA MET A 536 16.30 -5.27 -31.42
C MET A 536 15.48 -5.01 -32.70
N ALA A 537 14.44 -4.17 -32.62
CA ALA A 537 13.66 -3.76 -33.78
C ALA A 537 14.48 -2.93 -34.78
N ASN A 538 15.47 -2.18 -34.29
CA ASN A 538 16.43 -1.36 -35.07
C ASN A 538 15.78 -0.58 -36.23
N ALA A 539 14.59 -0.01 -36.00
CA ALA A 539 13.79 0.66 -37.05
C ALA A 539 14.55 1.79 -37.75
N ASP A 540 15.47 2.43 -37.05
CA ASP A 540 16.28 3.56 -37.54
C ASP A 540 17.63 3.11 -38.16
N GLY A 541 17.94 1.80 -38.17
CA GLY A 541 19.21 1.27 -38.66
C GLY A 541 20.44 1.75 -37.87
N LYS A 542 20.26 2.10 -36.58
CA LYS A 542 21.28 2.71 -35.72
C LYS A 542 22.30 1.67 -35.22
N TYR A 543 21.88 0.41 -35.06
CA TYR A 543 22.68 -0.64 -34.42
C TYR A 543 23.18 -1.67 -35.44
N THR A 544 24.37 -2.22 -35.21
CA THR A 544 24.90 -3.32 -36.02
C THR A 544 24.27 -4.66 -35.62
N ASP A 545 24.39 -5.68 -36.50
CA ASP A 545 23.89 -7.03 -36.20
C ASP A 545 24.55 -7.63 -34.95
N GLU A 546 25.83 -7.32 -34.69
CA GLU A 546 26.53 -7.77 -33.50
C GLU A 546 25.99 -7.11 -32.22
N GLN A 547 25.67 -5.79 -32.29
CA GLN A 547 25.09 -5.07 -31.17
C GLN A 547 23.68 -5.58 -30.84
N ILE A 548 22.87 -5.84 -31.87
CA ILE A 548 21.54 -6.43 -31.72
C ILE A 548 21.63 -7.82 -31.08
N ALA A 549 22.61 -8.65 -31.54
CA ALA A 549 22.80 -10.00 -30.99
C ALA A 549 23.22 -9.97 -29.51
N GLU A 550 24.07 -9.00 -29.10
CA GLU A 550 24.44 -8.80 -27.68
C GLU A 550 23.22 -8.50 -26.82
N VAL A 551 22.40 -7.51 -27.21
CA VAL A 551 21.19 -7.13 -26.46
C VAL A 551 20.19 -8.29 -26.45
N LYS A 552 20.02 -8.98 -27.59
CA LYS A 552 19.11 -10.13 -27.68
C LYS A 552 19.51 -11.27 -26.74
N ALA A 553 20.79 -11.58 -26.63
CA ALA A 553 21.25 -12.65 -25.72
C ALA A 553 20.90 -12.32 -24.26
N ALA A 554 21.16 -11.09 -23.81
CA ALA A 554 20.82 -10.65 -22.46
C ALA A 554 19.29 -10.54 -22.25
N TYR A 555 18.55 -10.14 -23.29
CA TYR A 555 17.08 -10.11 -23.26
C TYR A 555 16.49 -11.52 -23.13
N ASP A 556 16.98 -12.49 -23.91
CA ASP A 556 16.50 -13.87 -23.87
C ASP A 556 16.74 -14.50 -22.49
N GLU A 557 17.90 -14.23 -21.85
CA GLU A 557 18.22 -14.66 -20.49
C GLU A 557 17.26 -14.01 -19.47
N ALA A 558 17.08 -12.69 -19.54
CA ALA A 558 16.16 -11.98 -18.66
C ALA A 558 14.71 -12.44 -18.84
N LYS A 559 14.30 -12.73 -20.08
CA LYS A 559 12.96 -13.25 -20.38
C LYS A 559 12.76 -14.67 -19.85
N ALA A 560 13.79 -15.51 -19.87
CA ALA A 560 13.73 -16.85 -19.27
C ALA A 560 13.52 -16.77 -17.75
N VAL A 561 14.26 -15.89 -17.05
CA VAL A 561 14.09 -15.64 -15.60
C VAL A 561 12.72 -15.01 -15.30
N TYR A 562 12.26 -14.08 -16.12
CA TYR A 562 10.92 -13.51 -15.98
C TYR A 562 9.83 -14.59 -16.08
N ASN A 563 9.98 -15.55 -16.98
CA ASN A 563 9.00 -16.64 -17.15
C ASN A 563 9.10 -17.73 -16.07
N ASP A 564 10.24 -17.87 -15.41
CA ASP A 564 10.43 -18.79 -14.29
C ASP A 564 9.80 -18.19 -13.01
N THR A 565 8.70 -18.77 -12.55
CA THR A 565 7.90 -18.27 -11.42
C THR A 565 8.52 -18.51 -10.05
N VAL A 566 9.56 -19.35 -9.97
CA VAL A 566 10.24 -19.68 -8.69
C VAL A 566 11.57 -18.93 -8.52
N SER A 567 12.05 -18.20 -9.53
CA SER A 567 13.22 -17.33 -9.41
C SER A 567 12.95 -16.16 -8.49
N GLY A 568 13.78 -16.01 -7.44
CA GLY A 568 13.67 -14.91 -6.46
C GLY A 568 14.31 -13.60 -6.94
N GLN A 569 14.23 -12.56 -6.10
CA GLN A 569 14.63 -11.18 -6.41
C GLN A 569 16.10 -11.07 -6.86
N GLU A 570 17.03 -11.76 -6.20
CA GLU A 570 18.47 -11.69 -6.55
C GLU A 570 18.73 -12.09 -8.00
N VAL A 571 18.01 -13.11 -8.50
CA VAL A 571 18.15 -13.57 -9.89
C VAL A 571 17.55 -12.54 -10.85
N VAL A 572 16.38 -11.97 -10.51
CA VAL A 572 15.74 -10.90 -11.28
C VAL A 572 16.64 -9.67 -11.37
N ASP A 573 17.23 -9.25 -10.25
CA ASP A 573 18.15 -8.10 -10.21
C ASP A 573 19.38 -8.35 -11.09
N SER A 574 19.97 -9.56 -11.00
CA SER A 574 21.14 -9.93 -11.80
C SER A 574 20.89 -9.84 -13.31
N VAL A 575 19.78 -10.42 -13.79
CA VAL A 575 19.47 -10.37 -15.23
C VAL A 575 19.04 -8.98 -15.68
N THR A 576 18.41 -8.18 -14.80
CA THR A 576 18.07 -6.79 -15.07
C THR A 576 19.33 -5.95 -15.29
N GLU A 577 20.34 -6.11 -14.42
CA GLU A 577 21.62 -5.41 -14.54
C GLU A 577 22.41 -5.88 -15.77
N ASN A 578 22.39 -7.17 -16.10
CA ASN A 578 23.03 -7.71 -17.30
C ASN A 578 22.43 -7.11 -18.57
N LEU A 579 21.09 -7.05 -18.66
CA LEU A 579 20.42 -6.46 -19.82
C LEU A 579 20.66 -4.95 -19.91
N ARG A 580 20.67 -4.24 -18.77
CA ARG A 580 21.06 -2.82 -18.72
C ARG A 580 22.49 -2.59 -19.20
N ALA A 581 23.43 -3.45 -18.77
CA ALA A 581 24.81 -3.35 -19.22
C ALA A 581 24.93 -3.55 -20.73
N ALA A 582 24.20 -4.49 -21.31
CA ALA A 582 24.14 -4.67 -22.77
C ALA A 582 23.60 -3.41 -23.48
N LEU A 583 22.54 -2.79 -22.96
CA LEU A 583 21.99 -1.54 -23.50
C LEU A 583 22.98 -0.35 -23.40
N VAL A 584 23.77 -0.30 -22.33
CA VAL A 584 24.86 0.69 -22.18
C VAL A 584 25.96 0.44 -23.20
N ASN A 585 26.39 -0.82 -23.37
CA ASN A 585 27.45 -1.19 -24.28
C ASN A 585 27.15 -0.82 -25.74
N VAL A 586 25.91 -0.96 -26.16
CA VAL A 586 25.47 -0.58 -27.52
C VAL A 586 25.14 0.92 -27.65
N GLY A 587 25.23 1.69 -26.56
CA GLY A 587 24.95 3.12 -26.52
C GLY A 587 23.46 3.49 -26.59
N ALA A 588 22.58 2.57 -26.19
CA ALA A 588 21.18 2.82 -26.00
C ALA A 588 20.92 3.57 -24.69
N TYR A 589 21.66 3.22 -23.64
CA TYR A 589 21.68 3.95 -22.37
C TYR A 589 22.98 4.74 -22.21
N GLU A 590 22.94 5.87 -21.53
CA GLU A 590 24.15 6.50 -21.02
C GLU A 590 24.72 5.61 -19.91
N ALA A 591 26.03 5.38 -19.92
CA ALA A 591 26.68 4.76 -18.78
C ALA A 591 26.33 5.58 -17.55
N SER A 592 25.61 5.00 -16.59
CA SER A 592 25.32 5.70 -15.35
C SER A 592 26.65 6.11 -14.75
N SER A 593 27.01 7.40 -14.87
CA SER A 593 28.03 7.97 -14.02
C SER A 593 27.53 7.67 -12.61
N SER A 594 28.23 6.76 -11.91
CA SER A 594 27.92 6.39 -10.53
C SER A 594 27.46 7.64 -9.79
N SER A 595 26.17 7.70 -9.51
CA SER A 595 25.40 8.78 -8.91
C SER A 595 26.08 10.15 -9.04
N GLY A 596 25.41 11.15 -9.63
CA GLY A 596 25.92 12.52 -9.79
C GLY A 596 26.32 13.25 -8.48
N GLN A 597 26.50 12.50 -7.42
CA GLN A 597 27.04 12.99 -6.15
C GLN A 597 28.53 13.26 -6.29
N SER A 598 28.89 14.53 -6.12
CA SER A 598 30.27 14.95 -6.05
C SER A 598 31.00 14.17 -4.95
N TRP A 599 32.36 14.04 -5.06
CA TRP A 599 33.13 13.42 -3.98
C TRP A 599 32.93 14.13 -2.63
N ILE A 600 32.61 15.43 -2.65
CA ILE A 600 32.29 16.25 -1.47
C ILE A 600 30.98 15.78 -0.82
N GLU A 601 29.95 15.52 -1.63
CA GLU A 601 28.65 15.02 -1.13
C GLU A 601 28.78 13.63 -0.53
N ARG A 602 29.55 12.72 -1.17
CA ARG A 602 29.87 11.40 -0.63
C ARG A 602 30.68 11.45 0.66
N ALA A 603 31.65 12.36 0.74
CA ALA A 603 32.45 12.55 1.95
C ALA A 603 31.60 13.16 3.07
N PHE A 604 30.74 14.11 2.74
CA PHE A 604 29.80 14.73 3.68
C PHE A 604 28.78 13.70 4.20
N TYR A 605 28.18 12.90 3.32
CA TYR A 605 27.28 11.81 3.70
C TYR A 605 27.95 10.82 4.66
N LYS A 606 29.14 10.31 4.31
CA LYS A 606 29.93 9.41 5.16
C LYS A 606 30.23 10.02 6.53
N PHE A 607 30.57 11.32 6.56
CA PHE A 607 30.86 12.03 7.81
C PHE A 607 29.60 12.16 8.69
N VAL A 608 28.47 12.57 8.10
CA VAL A 608 27.21 12.75 8.84
C VAL A 608 26.67 11.41 9.36
N THR A 609 26.70 10.35 8.54
CA THR A 609 26.29 9.00 8.93
C THR A 609 27.19 8.43 10.02
N TRP A 610 28.52 8.64 9.89
CA TRP A 610 29.47 8.25 10.93
C TRP A 610 29.22 9.02 12.25
N LEU A 611 29.01 10.33 12.17
CA LEU A 611 28.72 11.16 13.35
C LEU A 611 27.42 10.73 14.05
N ASP A 612 26.39 10.45 13.30
CA ASP A 612 25.11 9.96 13.84
C ASP A 612 25.29 8.59 14.53
N GLY A 613 26.01 7.65 13.89
CA GLY A 613 26.34 6.36 14.48
C GLY A 613 27.18 6.48 15.76
N VAL A 614 28.22 7.32 15.78
CA VAL A 614 29.05 7.55 16.97
C VAL A 614 28.23 8.12 18.12
N ILE A 615 27.28 9.01 17.83
CA ILE A 615 26.38 9.58 18.83
C ILE A 615 25.47 8.48 19.41
N MET A 616 24.92 7.61 18.57
CA MET A 616 24.08 6.49 19.03
C MET A 616 24.87 5.45 19.84
N ASP A 617 26.01 5.01 19.33
CA ASP A 617 26.80 3.91 19.92
C ASP A 617 27.51 4.34 21.23
N THR A 618 28.01 5.60 21.29
CA THR A 618 28.85 6.03 22.42
C THR A 618 28.05 6.59 23.58
N VAL A 619 26.83 7.11 23.32
CA VAL A 619 26.12 7.95 24.29
C VAL A 619 24.68 7.59 24.51
N GLY A 620 24.22 6.50 23.91
CA GLY A 620 22.87 5.98 24.16
C GLY A 620 21.77 6.96 23.79
N GLY A 621 21.92 7.61 22.62
CA GLY A 621 20.89 8.50 22.10
C GLY A 621 20.88 9.89 22.73
N ARG A 622 19.69 10.44 22.89
CA ARG A 622 19.44 11.83 23.23
C ARG A 622 19.87 12.27 24.64
N GLY A 623 19.83 11.37 25.61
CA GLY A 623 20.17 11.70 27.01
C GLY A 623 21.56 12.28 27.19
N TYR A 624 22.46 12.08 26.23
CA TYR A 624 23.79 12.67 26.24
C TYR A 624 23.83 14.12 25.72
N PHE A 625 23.05 14.41 24.68
CA PHE A 625 22.89 15.79 24.19
C PHE A 625 22.25 16.68 25.26
N ASP A 626 21.27 16.15 25.99
CA ASP A 626 20.69 16.83 27.13
C ASP A 626 21.73 17.13 28.21
N LYS A 627 22.71 16.24 28.41
CA LYS A 627 23.80 16.45 29.36
C LYS A 627 24.88 17.41 28.86
N ILE A 628 25.35 17.29 27.62
CA ILE A 628 26.48 18.09 27.10
C ILE A 628 26.05 19.48 26.65
N ILE A 629 24.95 19.61 25.93
CA ILE A 629 24.56 20.88 25.30
C ILE A 629 23.87 21.83 26.29
N PHE A 630 23.24 21.27 27.31
CA PHE A 630 22.39 22.04 28.20
C PHE A 630 22.87 22.11 29.66
N TRP A 631 23.91 21.37 30.07
CA TRP A 631 24.42 21.38 31.45
C TRP A 631 25.81 22.02 31.58
N ASN A 632 26.43 22.44 30.50
CA ASN A 632 27.53 23.36 30.42
C ASN A 632 27.04 24.70 29.83
#